data_830f81aa80caf1b4494a767d3c0cd1d2
#
_entry.id   830f81aa80caf1b4494a767d3c0cd1d2
#
_cell.length_a   1.000
_cell.length_b   1.000
_cell.length_c   1.000
_cell.angle_alpha   90.00
_cell.angle_beta   90.00
_cell.angle_gamma   90.00
#
_symmetry.space_group_name_H-M   'P 1'
#
loop_
_entity.id
_entity.type
_entity.pdbx_description
1 polymer ?
#
loop_
_entity_poly.entity_id
_entity_poly.type
_entity_poly.pdbx_seq_one_letter_code
_entity_poly.pdbx_strand_id
1 'polypeptide(L)'
;MAKNNAAVVEIAQTASRFSSSIVLQAENKYIDVKSILGLFTTLVSNQQYELHVIGPDAEEAKAGMIEVFEKHGLNVVIAPE
;
A
#
# COMPACT_ATOMS: atom_id res chain seq x y z
N MET A 1 10.13 13.13 -10.18
CA MET A 1 9.74 13.70 -8.94
C MET A 1 9.96 12.76 -7.79
N ALA A 2 10.40 13.30 -6.76
CA ALA A 2 10.75 12.51 -5.62
C ALA A 2 9.51 12.00 -4.89
N LYS A 3 9.73 11.03 -4.06
CA LYS A 3 8.69 10.50 -3.22
C LYS A 3 8.16 11.57 -2.29
N ASN A 4 6.91 11.46 -1.99
CA ASN A 4 6.26 12.34 -1.06
C ASN A 4 6.25 11.68 0.31
N ASN A 5 7.00 12.24 1.25
CA ASN A 5 7.08 11.65 2.59
C ASN A 5 5.71 11.59 3.26
N ALA A 6 4.88 12.60 3.03
CA ALA A 6 3.55 12.60 3.62
C ALA A 6 2.72 11.44 3.09
N ALA A 7 2.87 11.11 1.82
CA ALA A 7 2.15 9.98 1.24
C ALA A 7 2.58 8.67 1.89
N VAL A 8 3.89 8.48 2.05
CA VAL A 8 4.40 7.26 2.67
C VAL A 8 3.86 7.11 4.09
N VAL A 9 3.90 8.18 4.87
CA VAL A 9 3.43 8.12 6.25
C VAL A 9 1.94 7.84 6.30
N GLU A 10 1.16 8.52 5.47
CA GLU A 10 -0.28 8.32 5.49
C GLU A 10 -0.66 6.91 5.08
N ILE A 11 0.00 6.37 4.07
CA ILE A 11 -0.28 5.01 3.62
C ILE A 11 0.02 4.02 4.74
N ALA A 12 1.17 4.15 5.38
CA ALA A 12 1.53 3.24 6.46
C ALA A 12 0.59 3.37 7.65
N GLN A 13 0.20 4.60 8.00
CA GLN A 13 -0.73 4.81 9.11
C GLN A 13 -2.10 4.23 8.80
N THR A 14 -2.56 4.40 7.57
CA THR A 14 -3.85 3.83 7.18
C THR A 14 -3.80 2.30 7.27
N ALA A 15 -2.72 1.71 6.76
CA ALA A 15 -2.58 0.26 6.82
C ALA A 15 -2.58 -0.25 8.26
N SER A 16 -2.00 0.53 9.16
CA SER A 16 -1.87 0.11 10.56
C SER A 16 -3.20 0.08 11.30
N ARG A 17 -4.24 0.66 10.73
CA ARG A 17 -5.57 0.60 11.34
C ARG A 17 -6.22 -0.76 11.20
N PHE A 18 -5.71 -1.59 10.30
CA PHE A 18 -6.33 -2.87 9.98
C PHE A 18 -5.53 -4.00 10.57
N SER A 19 -6.24 -5.04 10.97
CA SER A 19 -5.59 -6.25 11.50
C SER A 19 -5.03 -7.12 10.39
N SER A 20 -5.56 -6.98 9.18
CA SER A 20 -5.15 -7.82 8.07
C SER A 20 -3.70 -7.54 7.67
N SER A 21 -3.08 -8.55 7.10
CA SER A 21 -1.76 -8.41 6.49
C SER A 21 -1.93 -7.68 5.16
N ILE A 22 -1.15 -6.64 4.96
CA ILE A 22 -1.22 -5.83 3.74
C ILE A 22 0.17 -5.76 3.15
N VAL A 23 0.35 -6.39 1.99
CA VAL A 23 1.65 -6.49 1.34
C VAL A 23 1.54 -5.87 -0.05
N LEU A 24 2.50 -5.03 -0.37
CA LEU A 24 2.58 -4.39 -1.67
C LEU A 24 3.60 -5.12 -2.51
N GLN A 25 3.19 -5.53 -3.69
CA GLN A 25 4.10 -6.16 -4.64
C GLN A 25 4.44 -5.16 -5.73
N ALA A 26 5.73 -4.90 -5.90
CA ALA A 26 6.25 -4.04 -6.95
C ALA A 26 7.29 -4.84 -7.70
N GLU A 27 6.95 -5.27 -8.91
CA GLU A 27 7.82 -6.15 -9.69
C GLU A 27 8.11 -7.42 -8.90
N ASN A 28 9.35 -7.62 -8.48
CA ASN A 28 9.74 -8.81 -7.76
C ASN A 28 9.85 -8.60 -6.26
N LYS A 29 9.44 -7.42 -5.78
CA LYS A 29 9.59 -7.10 -4.37
C LYS A 29 8.26 -7.14 -3.66
N TYR A 30 8.29 -7.60 -2.42
CA TYR A 30 7.12 -7.64 -1.57
C TYR A 30 7.43 -6.83 -0.31
N ILE A 31 6.59 -5.82 -0.05
CA ILE A 31 6.84 -4.86 1.02
C ILE A 31 5.64 -4.86 1.97
N ASP A 32 5.91 -4.97 3.26
CA ASP A 32 4.87 -4.80 4.27
C ASP A 32 4.45 -3.33 4.27
N VAL A 33 3.19 -3.07 3.94
CA VAL A 33 2.72 -1.70 3.80
C VAL A 33 2.71 -0.95 5.12
N LYS A 34 2.72 -1.67 6.23
CA LYS A 34 2.80 -1.04 7.55
C LYS A 34 4.22 -0.56 7.87
N SER A 35 5.18 -0.87 7.00
CA SER A 35 6.57 -0.48 7.20
C SER A 35 6.86 0.81 6.43
N ILE A 36 7.05 1.90 7.14
CA ILE A 36 7.34 3.19 6.52
C ILE A 36 8.63 3.11 5.72
N LEU A 37 9.64 2.48 6.29
CA LEU A 37 10.93 2.40 5.64
C LEU A 37 10.86 1.63 4.33
N GLY A 38 10.15 0.49 4.35
CA GLY A 38 10.00 -0.29 3.13
C GLY A 38 9.27 0.48 2.04
N LEU A 39 8.20 1.18 2.42
CA LEU A 39 7.46 1.99 1.46
C LEU A 39 8.33 3.11 0.91
N PHE A 40 9.10 3.74 1.77
CA PHE A 40 9.90 4.88 1.36
C PHE A 40 10.89 4.51 0.26
N THR A 41 11.41 3.30 0.29
CA THR A 41 12.39 2.86 -0.69
C THR A 41 11.75 2.27 -1.93
N THR A 42 10.44 2.03 -1.92
CA THR A 42 9.77 1.29 -3.00
C THR A 42 8.83 2.16 -3.81
N LEU A 43 8.12 3.08 -3.17
CA LEU A 43 7.11 3.86 -3.86
C LEU A 43 7.75 4.84 -4.83
N VAL A 44 7.37 4.72 -6.08
CA VAL A 44 7.76 5.69 -7.11
C VAL A 44 6.52 5.90 -7.97
N SER A 45 6.41 7.08 -8.55
CA SER A 45 5.29 7.36 -9.43
C SER A 45 5.44 6.56 -10.71
N ASN A 46 4.35 6.38 -11.40
CA ASN A 46 4.30 5.73 -12.71
C ASN A 46 4.42 4.21 -12.66
N GLN A 47 4.42 3.62 -11.49
CA GLN A 47 4.38 2.17 -11.37
C GLN A 47 3.00 1.71 -10.98
N GLN A 48 2.65 0.53 -11.42
CA GLN A 48 1.45 -0.14 -10.96
C GLN A 48 1.84 -1.16 -9.91
N TYR A 49 1.09 -1.20 -8.83
CA TYR A 49 1.38 -2.09 -7.70
C TYR A 49 0.23 -3.04 -7.49
N GLU A 50 0.53 -4.21 -6.93
CA GLU A 50 -0.48 -5.14 -6.48
C GLU A 50 -0.52 -5.16 -4.96
N LEU A 51 -1.73 -5.13 -4.42
CA LEU A 51 -1.92 -5.26 -2.97
C LEU A 51 -2.45 -6.65 -2.66
N HIS A 52 -1.77 -7.29 -1.73
CA HIS A 52 -2.19 -8.58 -1.20
C HIS A 52 -2.71 -8.35 0.21
N VAL A 53 -4.01 -8.53 0.40
CA VAL A 53 -4.65 -8.24 1.68
C VAL A 53 -5.31 -9.51 2.19
N ILE A 54 -4.86 -9.99 3.34
CA ILE A 54 -5.35 -11.24 3.91
C ILE A 54 -5.57 -11.03 5.40
N GLY A 55 -6.77 -11.34 5.87
CA GLY A 55 -7.06 -11.23 7.30
C GLY A 55 -8.52 -11.00 7.59
N PRO A 56 -8.84 -10.81 8.87
CA PRO A 56 -10.25 -10.74 9.30
C PRO A 56 -10.98 -9.50 8.81
N ASP A 57 -10.28 -8.38 8.58
CA ASP A 57 -10.91 -7.17 8.08
C ASP A 57 -10.43 -6.84 6.67
N ALA A 58 -10.18 -7.88 5.86
CA ALA A 58 -9.59 -7.69 4.54
C ALA A 58 -10.43 -6.80 3.63
N GLU A 59 -11.75 -6.93 3.67
CA GLU A 59 -12.59 -6.12 2.77
C GLU A 59 -12.49 -4.64 3.09
N GLU A 60 -12.53 -4.32 4.37
CA GLU A 60 -12.39 -2.94 4.79
C GLU A 60 -10.98 -2.42 4.48
N ALA A 61 -9.99 -3.27 4.68
CA ALA A 61 -8.62 -2.88 4.41
C ALA A 61 -8.39 -2.61 2.92
N LYS A 62 -8.97 -3.45 2.06
CA LYS A 62 -8.86 -3.23 0.62
C LYS A 62 -9.43 -1.88 0.22
N ALA A 63 -10.62 -1.57 0.71
CA ALA A 63 -11.26 -0.30 0.35
C ALA A 63 -10.44 0.89 0.86
N GLY A 64 -9.98 0.81 2.11
CA GLY A 64 -9.21 1.90 2.69
C GLY A 64 -7.88 2.12 2.00
N MET A 65 -7.22 1.03 1.62
CA MET A 65 -5.94 1.14 0.96
C MET A 65 -6.07 1.69 -0.45
N ILE A 66 -7.08 1.24 -1.19
CA ILE A 66 -7.31 1.80 -2.53
C ILE A 66 -7.53 3.30 -2.43
N GLU A 67 -8.33 3.72 -1.48
CA GLU A 67 -8.63 5.14 -1.33
C GLU A 67 -7.37 5.95 -1.05
N VAL A 68 -6.53 5.49 -0.13
CA VAL A 68 -5.35 6.27 0.23
C VAL A 68 -4.32 6.28 -0.89
N PHE A 69 -4.17 5.17 -1.61
CA PHE A 69 -3.25 5.15 -2.74
C PHE A 69 -3.72 6.10 -3.84
N GLU A 70 -5.02 6.08 -4.15
CA GLU A 70 -5.55 6.95 -5.19
C GLU A 70 -5.45 8.41 -4.80
N LYS A 71 -5.62 8.70 -3.53
CA LYS A 71 -5.48 10.07 -3.05
C LYS A 71 -4.10 10.64 -3.39
N HIS A 72 -3.11 9.80 -3.43
CA HIS A 72 -1.74 10.25 -3.71
C HIS A 72 -1.31 9.96 -5.14
N GLY A 73 -2.26 9.62 -6.01
CA GLY A 73 -1.97 9.43 -7.42
C GLY A 73 -1.23 8.16 -7.75
N LEU A 74 -1.32 7.17 -6.88
CA LEU A 74 -0.64 5.89 -7.09
C LEU A 74 -1.63 4.85 -7.56
N ASN A 75 -1.23 4.07 -8.56
CA ASN A 75 -2.07 3.03 -9.13
C ASN A 75 -1.87 1.73 -8.39
N VAL A 76 -2.96 1.16 -7.92
CA VAL A 76 -2.88 -0.10 -7.20
C VAL A 76 -4.04 -0.98 -7.61
N VAL A 77 -3.79 -2.26 -7.74
CA VAL A 77 -4.83 -3.26 -8.00
C VAL A 77 -4.77 -4.29 -6.90
N ILE A 78 -5.92 -4.86 -6.60
CA ILE A 78 -5.99 -5.89 -5.56
C ILE A 78 -5.69 -7.22 -6.19
N ALA A 79 -4.70 -7.92 -5.64
CA ALA A 79 -4.33 -9.23 -6.13
C ALA A 79 -5.41 -10.24 -5.78
N PRO A 80 -5.68 -11.19 -6.67
CA PRO A 80 -6.63 -12.26 -6.33
C PRO A 80 -6.06 -13.11 -5.20
N GLU A 81 -6.96 -13.57 -4.35
CA GLU A 81 -6.58 -14.44 -3.24
C GLU A 81 -6.48 -15.88 -3.63
#